data_2dbd5a74e54e4eb633f4db544d74197b
#
_entry.id   2dbd5a74e54e4eb633f4db544d74197b
#
_cell.length_a   1.000
_cell.length_b   1.000
_cell.length_c   1.000
_cell.angle_alpha   90.00
_cell.angle_beta   90.00
_cell.angle_gamma   90.00
#
_symmetry.space_group_name_H-M   'P 1'
#
loop_
_entity.id
_entity.type
_entity.pdbx_description
1 polymer ?
#
loop_
_entity_poly.entity_id
_entity_poly.type
_entity_poly.pdbx_seq_one_letter_code
_entity_poly.pdbx_strand_id
1 'polypeptide(L)'
;ADLRIRDIKNTLASEEIAKVNFRDLAEPKLRRIVMLGIFLAVLQQWCGINVIFNYAQEVFAAAGYGVSDILFNIVITGVVNLVFTFVAIYTVDKFGRRILMLIGACGLAGIYAILGAGYFFKSTGVHMLILVVSAIGCYAMSLAPITWVVISEIFPNRIRGAAMSIVVFSLWLGCLALTLTFPYLKGGLGAHGAFWLYGVICVIGFVVIFLKLPETKGKSLEDIERELVD
;
A
#
# COMPACT_ATOMS: atom_id res chain seq x y z
N ALA A 1 -12.80 -31.17 27.63
CA ALA A 1 -13.60 -29.95 27.38
C ALA A 1 -13.33 -28.89 28.45
N ASP A 2 -13.38 -29.22 29.73
CA ASP A 2 -13.24 -28.26 30.85
C ASP A 2 -11.86 -27.64 30.99
N LEU A 3 -10.79 -28.34 30.67
CA LEU A 3 -9.43 -27.77 30.64
C LEU A 3 -9.29 -26.68 29.59
N ARG A 4 -9.79 -26.91 28.38
CA ARG A 4 -9.79 -25.89 27.31
C ARG A 4 -10.67 -24.67 27.63
N ILE A 5 -11.80 -24.89 28.30
CA ILE A 5 -12.67 -23.80 28.76
C ILE A 5 -12.00 -22.99 29.88
N ARG A 6 -11.26 -23.65 30.79
CA ARG A 6 -10.46 -22.97 31.80
C ARG A 6 -9.29 -22.17 31.20
N ASP A 7 -8.59 -22.74 30.22
CA ASP A 7 -7.52 -22.03 29.53
C ASP A 7 -8.05 -20.82 28.77
N ILE A 8 -9.17 -20.98 28.05
CA ILE A 8 -9.86 -19.86 27.38
C ILE A 8 -10.33 -18.81 28.41
N LYS A 9 -10.91 -19.22 29.54
CA LYS A 9 -11.31 -18.28 30.59
C LYS A 9 -10.14 -17.58 31.25
N ASN A 10 -9.03 -18.27 31.47
CA ASN A 10 -7.80 -17.68 32.02
C ASN A 10 -7.14 -16.74 31.01
N THR A 11 -7.16 -17.08 29.73
CA THR A 11 -6.68 -16.19 28.65
C THR A 11 -7.61 -14.97 28.52
N LEU A 12 -8.92 -15.14 28.58
CA LEU A 12 -9.88 -14.04 28.57
C LEU A 12 -9.83 -13.18 29.85
N ALA A 13 -9.51 -13.76 31.00
CA ALA A 13 -9.36 -13.03 32.26
C ALA A 13 -8.01 -12.32 32.36
N SER A 14 -6.96 -12.85 31.73
CA SER A 14 -5.67 -12.15 31.57
C SER A 14 -5.68 -11.14 30.43
N GLU A 15 -6.54 -11.33 29.44
CA GLU A 15 -7.00 -10.34 28.49
C GLU A 15 -8.21 -9.54 29.04
N GLU A 16 -8.26 -9.35 30.37
CA GLU A 16 -9.11 -8.28 30.88
C GLU A 16 -8.77 -7.06 30.03
N ILE A 17 -9.75 -6.64 29.23
CA ILE A 17 -9.67 -5.56 28.26
C ILE A 17 -9.03 -4.38 28.99
N ALA A 18 -7.72 -4.39 29.06
CA ALA A 18 -6.97 -3.23 29.50
C ALA A 18 -7.42 -2.18 28.49
N LYS A 19 -8.28 -1.25 28.92
CA LYS A 19 -8.69 -0.10 28.11
C LYS A 19 -7.38 0.46 27.59
N VAL A 20 -7.07 0.15 26.32
CA VAL A 20 -5.83 0.59 25.69
C VAL A 20 -5.88 2.10 25.76
N ASN A 21 -5.13 2.67 26.66
CA ASN A 21 -4.98 4.10 26.71
C ASN A 21 -4.19 4.49 25.47
N PHE A 22 -4.72 5.39 24.66
CA PHE A 22 -3.98 5.97 23.53
C PHE A 22 -2.62 6.55 23.99
N ARG A 23 -2.43 6.82 25.26
CA ARG A 23 -1.15 7.16 25.89
C ARG A 23 -0.09 6.06 25.77
N ASP A 24 -0.49 4.79 25.79
CA ASP A 24 0.43 3.66 25.66
C ASP A 24 1.10 3.64 24.28
N LEU A 25 0.39 4.12 23.25
CA LEU A 25 0.93 4.27 21.89
C LEU A 25 2.00 5.37 21.78
N ALA A 26 2.07 6.29 22.77
CA ALA A 26 3.05 7.35 22.82
C ALA A 26 4.41 6.89 23.39
N GLU A 27 4.51 5.67 23.96
CA GLU A 27 5.78 5.09 24.36
C GLU A 27 6.78 5.09 23.19
N PRO A 28 8.05 5.48 23.41
CA PRO A 28 9.02 5.66 22.31
C PRO A 28 9.18 4.45 21.40
N LYS A 29 9.08 3.26 21.96
CA LYS A 29 9.21 1.99 21.23
C LYS A 29 7.98 1.73 20.36
N LEU A 30 6.78 1.79 20.93
CA LEU A 30 5.51 1.59 20.22
C LEU A 30 5.25 2.69 19.18
N ARG A 31 5.63 3.93 19.49
CA ARG A 31 5.53 5.06 18.54
C ARG A 31 6.29 4.79 17.25
N ARG A 32 7.47 4.16 17.29
CA ARG A 32 8.24 3.82 16.08
C ARG A 32 7.48 2.85 15.18
N ILE A 33 6.87 1.82 15.76
CA ILE A 33 6.08 0.83 15.02
C ILE A 33 4.83 1.48 14.43
N VAL A 34 4.13 2.30 15.21
CA VAL A 34 2.93 3.04 14.74
C VAL A 34 3.30 3.99 13.59
N MET A 35 4.43 4.71 13.70
CA MET A 35 4.91 5.58 12.62
C MET A 35 5.28 4.80 11.36
N LEU A 36 5.87 3.62 11.48
CA LEU A 36 6.11 2.74 10.36
C LEU A 36 4.79 2.29 9.70
N GLY A 37 3.82 1.88 10.51
CA GLY A 37 2.48 1.51 10.00
C GLY A 37 1.79 2.66 9.27
N ILE A 38 1.81 3.87 9.85
CA ILE A 38 1.28 5.09 9.20
C ILE A 38 2.00 5.35 7.88
N PHE A 39 3.34 5.27 7.88
CA PHE A 39 4.12 5.47 6.66
C PHE A 39 3.73 4.48 5.57
N LEU A 40 3.62 3.17 5.88
CA LEU A 40 3.24 2.15 4.91
C LEU A 40 1.83 2.36 4.38
N ALA A 41 0.89 2.75 5.24
CA ALA A 41 -0.49 3.03 4.86
C ALA A 41 -0.60 4.27 3.95
N VAL A 42 0.12 5.34 4.27
CA VAL A 42 0.19 6.55 3.44
C VAL A 42 0.92 6.26 2.12
N LEU A 43 2.03 5.51 2.16
CA LEU A 43 2.75 5.09 0.96
C LEU A 43 1.85 4.30 0.00
N GLN A 44 1.04 3.37 0.52
CA GLN A 44 0.09 2.60 -0.28
C GLN A 44 -0.86 3.50 -1.08
N GLN A 45 -1.29 4.62 -0.52
CA GLN A 45 -2.14 5.58 -1.21
C GLN A 45 -1.34 6.48 -2.14
N TRP A 46 -0.21 7.00 -1.68
CA TRP A 46 0.62 7.97 -2.40
C TRP A 46 1.57 7.33 -3.43
N CYS A 47 1.56 6.00 -3.58
CA CYS A 47 2.22 5.34 -4.70
C CYS A 47 1.59 5.67 -6.08
N GLY A 48 0.55 6.49 -6.11
CA GLY A 48 -0.04 7.03 -7.35
C GLY A 48 -1.12 6.16 -8.00
N ILE A 49 -1.33 4.92 -7.53
CA ILE A 49 -2.29 4.02 -8.18
C ILE A 49 -3.74 4.51 -8.08
N ASN A 50 -4.11 5.14 -6.95
CA ASN A 50 -5.46 5.68 -6.78
C ASN A 50 -5.78 6.81 -7.77
N VAL A 51 -4.76 7.50 -8.27
CA VAL A 51 -4.93 8.48 -9.36
C VAL A 51 -5.38 7.77 -10.64
N ILE A 52 -4.79 6.63 -10.96
CA ILE A 52 -5.17 5.86 -12.13
C ILE A 52 -6.65 5.41 -12.05
N PHE A 53 -7.12 5.02 -10.86
CA PHE A 53 -8.52 4.62 -10.68
C PHE A 53 -9.48 5.81 -10.62
N ASN A 54 -9.18 6.82 -9.80
CA ASN A 54 -10.09 7.95 -9.57
C ASN A 54 -10.16 8.91 -10.76
N TYR A 55 -9.08 9.01 -11.52
CA TYR A 55 -8.94 9.89 -12.68
C TYR A 55 -8.63 9.11 -13.96
N ALA A 56 -9.16 7.88 -14.07
CA ALA A 56 -8.93 6.99 -15.22
C ALA A 56 -9.27 7.66 -16.54
N GLN A 57 -10.40 8.38 -16.60
CA GLN A 57 -10.80 9.10 -17.80
C GLN A 57 -9.72 10.09 -18.25
N GLU A 58 -9.14 10.83 -17.34
CA GLU A 58 -8.14 11.86 -17.63
C GLU A 58 -6.77 11.25 -17.98
N VAL A 59 -6.42 10.14 -17.32
CA VAL A 59 -5.19 9.38 -17.59
C VAL A 59 -5.24 8.79 -19.00
N PHE A 60 -6.34 8.15 -19.38
CA PHE A 60 -6.50 7.56 -20.70
C PHE A 60 -6.73 8.61 -21.81
N ALA A 61 -7.45 9.71 -21.53
CA ALA A 61 -7.58 10.82 -22.47
C ALA A 61 -6.21 11.45 -22.77
N ALA A 62 -5.36 11.63 -21.77
CA ALA A 62 -3.99 12.11 -21.96
C ALA A 62 -3.11 11.12 -22.77
N ALA A 63 -3.45 9.83 -22.76
CA ALA A 63 -2.82 8.79 -23.58
C ALA A 63 -3.42 8.72 -25.00
N GLY A 64 -4.37 9.61 -25.36
CA GLY A 64 -4.93 9.73 -26.69
C GLY A 64 -6.13 8.83 -26.99
N TYR A 65 -6.79 8.26 -25.97
CA TYR A 65 -7.98 7.43 -26.16
C TYR A 65 -9.27 8.25 -26.22
N GLY A 66 -10.21 7.82 -27.09
CA GLY A 66 -11.56 8.35 -27.15
C GLY A 66 -12.45 7.83 -26.00
N VAL A 67 -13.61 8.44 -25.80
CA VAL A 67 -14.50 8.15 -24.65
C VAL A 67 -14.92 6.67 -24.59
N SER A 68 -15.26 6.06 -25.72
CA SER A 68 -15.64 4.64 -25.78
C SER A 68 -14.48 3.72 -25.39
N ASP A 69 -13.28 4.02 -25.85
CA ASP A 69 -12.08 3.24 -25.55
C ASP A 69 -11.66 3.40 -24.08
N ILE A 70 -11.88 4.59 -23.51
CA ILE A 70 -11.62 4.86 -22.09
C ILE A 70 -12.48 3.94 -21.21
N LEU A 71 -13.78 3.83 -21.48
CA LEU A 71 -14.67 2.96 -20.72
C LEU A 71 -14.24 1.49 -20.80
N PHE A 72 -13.85 1.04 -21.99
CA PHE A 72 -13.33 -0.31 -22.19
C PHE A 72 -12.02 -0.54 -21.42
N ASN A 73 -11.10 0.42 -21.46
CA ASN A 73 -9.83 0.36 -20.75
C ASN A 73 -10.02 0.33 -19.22
N ILE A 74 -11.04 1.04 -18.69
CA ILE A 74 -11.39 0.97 -17.26
C ILE A 74 -11.81 -0.47 -16.87
N VAL A 75 -12.59 -1.14 -17.72
CA VAL A 75 -12.97 -2.55 -17.47
C VAL A 75 -11.74 -3.45 -17.49
N ILE A 76 -10.84 -3.28 -18.45
CA ILE A 76 -9.57 -4.03 -18.52
C ILE A 76 -8.77 -3.83 -17.22
N THR A 77 -8.64 -2.59 -16.74
CA THR A 77 -7.90 -2.30 -15.51
C THR A 77 -8.52 -2.97 -14.29
N GLY A 78 -9.86 -3.02 -14.22
CA GLY A 78 -10.59 -3.73 -13.16
C GLY A 78 -10.35 -5.24 -13.19
N VAL A 79 -10.40 -5.85 -14.37
CA VAL A 79 -10.13 -7.30 -14.54
C VAL A 79 -8.68 -7.62 -14.17
N VAL A 80 -7.72 -6.82 -14.62
CA VAL A 80 -6.31 -7.00 -14.27
C VAL A 80 -6.10 -6.88 -12.76
N ASN A 81 -6.68 -5.87 -12.13
CA ASN A 81 -6.60 -5.70 -10.68
C ASN A 81 -7.12 -6.94 -9.95
N LEU A 82 -8.28 -7.47 -10.35
CA LEU A 82 -8.87 -8.67 -9.77
C LEU A 82 -7.95 -9.90 -9.92
N VAL A 83 -7.49 -10.17 -11.13
CA VAL A 83 -6.62 -11.33 -11.44
C VAL A 83 -5.33 -11.26 -10.63
N PHE A 84 -4.64 -10.13 -10.61
CA PHE A 84 -3.39 -9.98 -9.88
C PHE A 84 -3.58 -9.95 -8.36
N THR A 85 -4.75 -9.57 -7.86
CA THR A 85 -5.09 -9.73 -6.44
C THR A 85 -5.15 -11.22 -6.05
N PHE A 86 -5.74 -12.09 -6.87
CA PHE A 86 -5.69 -13.54 -6.62
C PHE A 86 -4.26 -14.08 -6.67
N VAL A 87 -3.45 -13.61 -7.61
CA VAL A 87 -2.02 -13.97 -7.66
C VAL A 87 -1.31 -13.56 -6.38
N ALA A 88 -1.61 -12.36 -5.83
CA ALA A 88 -1.04 -11.88 -4.58
C ALA A 88 -1.36 -12.80 -3.40
N ILE A 89 -2.64 -13.19 -3.25
CA ILE A 89 -3.08 -14.09 -2.18
C ILE A 89 -2.29 -15.41 -2.22
N TYR A 90 -2.02 -15.92 -3.42
CA TYR A 90 -1.28 -17.18 -3.58
C TYR A 90 0.24 -17.02 -3.39
N THR A 91 0.79 -15.85 -3.65
CA THR A 91 2.25 -15.61 -3.64
C THR A 91 2.75 -15.06 -2.31
N VAL A 92 1.90 -14.42 -1.50
CA VAL A 92 2.29 -13.78 -0.24
C VAL A 92 2.95 -14.74 0.74
N ASP A 93 2.43 -15.97 0.85
CA ASP A 93 2.97 -16.98 1.74
C ASP A 93 4.23 -17.67 1.18
N LYS A 94 4.48 -17.58 -0.14
CA LYS A 94 5.66 -18.17 -0.77
C LYS A 94 6.87 -17.25 -0.73
N PHE A 95 6.71 -15.97 -1.05
CA PHE A 95 7.83 -15.04 -1.22
C PHE A 95 8.10 -14.18 0.03
N GLY A 96 7.13 -14.05 0.94
CA GLY A 96 7.23 -13.18 2.10
C GLY A 96 6.75 -11.75 1.83
N ARG A 97 6.38 -11.07 2.92
CA ARG A 97 5.70 -9.76 2.84
C ARG A 97 6.65 -8.65 2.41
N ARG A 98 7.84 -8.60 3.00
CA ARG A 98 8.86 -7.58 2.71
C ARG A 98 9.32 -7.63 1.27
N ILE A 99 9.62 -8.82 0.76
CA ILE A 99 10.13 -9.00 -0.62
C ILE A 99 9.09 -8.54 -1.64
N LEU A 100 7.81 -8.91 -1.46
CA LEU A 100 6.75 -8.51 -2.38
C LEU A 100 6.51 -6.99 -2.35
N MET A 101 6.59 -6.35 -1.19
CA MET A 101 6.49 -4.88 -1.10
C MET A 101 7.67 -4.19 -1.79
N LEU A 102 8.88 -4.72 -1.67
CA LEU A 102 10.06 -4.19 -2.37
C LEU A 102 9.95 -4.32 -3.89
N ILE A 103 9.51 -5.50 -4.37
CA ILE A 103 9.26 -5.72 -5.80
C ILE A 103 8.19 -4.74 -6.30
N GLY A 104 7.12 -4.55 -5.55
CA GLY A 104 6.05 -3.61 -5.91
C GLY A 104 6.52 -2.17 -5.97
N ALA A 105 7.23 -1.70 -4.95
CA ALA A 105 7.74 -0.33 -4.91
C ALA A 105 8.76 -0.05 -6.03
N CYS A 106 9.69 -0.98 -6.26
CA CYS A 106 10.68 -0.88 -7.35
C CYS A 106 10.01 -0.95 -8.73
N GLY A 107 9.09 -1.91 -8.92
CA GLY A 107 8.35 -2.08 -10.17
C GLY A 107 7.53 -0.84 -10.52
N LEU A 108 6.77 -0.29 -9.56
CA LEU A 108 6.01 0.94 -9.76
C LEU A 108 6.90 2.13 -10.08
N ALA A 109 8.03 2.29 -9.38
CA ALA A 109 8.99 3.36 -9.65
C ALA A 109 9.49 3.30 -11.10
N GLY A 110 9.88 2.10 -11.58
CA GLY A 110 10.32 1.89 -12.96
C GLY A 110 9.22 2.15 -13.98
N ILE A 111 8.03 1.63 -13.76
CA ILE A 111 6.87 1.83 -14.65
C ILE A 111 6.51 3.32 -14.72
N TYR A 112 6.47 4.03 -13.60
CA TYR A 112 6.15 5.46 -13.59
C TYR A 112 7.24 6.33 -14.22
N ALA A 113 8.50 5.94 -14.14
CA ALA A 113 9.57 6.61 -14.87
C ALA A 113 9.32 6.55 -16.38
N ILE A 114 8.96 5.37 -16.91
CA ILE A 114 8.67 5.16 -18.34
C ILE A 114 7.34 5.82 -18.72
N LEU A 115 6.30 5.69 -17.89
CA LEU A 115 4.98 6.28 -18.14
C LEU A 115 5.07 7.81 -18.17
N GLY A 116 5.79 8.42 -17.23
CA GLY A 116 6.07 9.85 -17.21
C GLY A 116 6.81 10.30 -18.46
N ALA A 117 7.84 9.56 -18.90
CA ALA A 117 8.54 9.83 -20.15
C ALA A 117 7.58 9.74 -21.36
N GLY A 118 6.71 8.73 -21.40
CA GLY A 118 5.68 8.61 -22.43
C GLY A 118 4.79 9.86 -22.52
N TYR A 119 4.28 10.35 -21.41
CA TYR A 119 3.49 11.59 -21.38
C TYR A 119 4.31 12.82 -21.76
N PHE A 120 5.57 12.90 -21.36
CA PHE A 120 6.47 13.99 -21.71
C PHE A 120 6.70 14.09 -23.21
N PHE A 121 6.93 12.95 -23.88
CA PHE A 121 7.11 12.86 -25.33
C PHE A 121 5.76 12.82 -26.09
N LYS A 122 4.63 13.01 -25.40
CA LYS A 122 3.26 12.95 -25.97
C LYS A 122 2.99 11.65 -26.72
N SER A 123 3.55 10.56 -26.22
CA SER A 123 3.28 9.22 -26.76
C SER A 123 1.83 8.82 -26.52
N THR A 124 1.19 8.24 -27.52
CA THR A 124 -0.21 7.81 -27.47
C THR A 124 -0.36 6.38 -27.96
N GLY A 125 -1.40 5.70 -27.53
CA GLY A 125 -1.75 4.37 -28.05
C GLY A 125 -1.48 3.24 -27.09
N VAL A 126 -1.44 2.02 -27.62
CA VAL A 126 -1.48 0.76 -26.85
C VAL A 126 -0.33 0.62 -25.84
N HIS A 127 0.86 1.13 -26.13
CA HIS A 127 1.99 1.06 -25.21
C HIS A 127 1.74 1.83 -23.90
N MET A 128 1.02 2.96 -23.96
CA MET A 128 0.62 3.71 -22.77
C MET A 128 -0.39 2.91 -21.94
N LEU A 129 -1.35 2.24 -22.59
CA LEU A 129 -2.27 1.32 -21.91
C LEU A 129 -1.52 0.18 -21.24
N ILE A 130 -0.57 -0.44 -21.91
CA ILE A 130 0.24 -1.53 -21.32
C ILE A 130 0.97 -1.04 -20.07
N LEU A 131 1.55 0.16 -20.08
CA LEU A 131 2.23 0.72 -18.90
C LEU A 131 1.26 0.96 -17.74
N VAL A 132 0.07 1.53 -18.01
CA VAL A 132 -0.96 1.76 -16.99
C VAL A 132 -1.44 0.43 -16.40
N VAL A 133 -1.75 -0.54 -17.26
CA VAL A 133 -2.19 -1.89 -16.83
C VAL A 133 -1.11 -2.62 -16.05
N SER A 134 0.16 -2.47 -16.47
CA SER A 134 1.31 -3.04 -15.75
C SER A 134 1.48 -2.42 -14.36
N ALA A 135 1.26 -1.11 -14.22
CA ALA A 135 1.28 -0.46 -12.90
C ALA A 135 0.19 -1.01 -11.97
N ILE A 136 -1.03 -1.20 -12.50
CA ILE A 136 -2.15 -1.78 -11.75
C ILE A 136 -1.83 -3.21 -11.34
N GLY A 137 -1.34 -4.06 -12.25
CA GLY A 137 -0.96 -5.43 -11.95
C GLY A 137 0.16 -5.50 -10.90
N CYS A 138 1.20 -4.69 -11.04
CA CYS A 138 2.30 -4.60 -10.10
C CYS A 138 1.82 -4.20 -8.69
N TYR A 139 0.96 -3.20 -8.59
CA TYR A 139 0.35 -2.77 -7.34
C TYR A 139 -0.56 -3.84 -6.72
N ALA A 140 -1.47 -4.40 -7.53
CA ALA A 140 -2.44 -5.41 -7.08
C ALA A 140 -1.77 -6.68 -6.57
N MET A 141 -0.61 -7.04 -7.14
CA MET A 141 0.17 -8.20 -6.72
C MET A 141 1.03 -7.94 -5.47
N SER A 142 1.21 -6.67 -5.08
CA SER A 142 2.18 -6.29 -4.05
C SER A 142 1.58 -5.36 -2.99
N LEU A 143 1.71 -4.05 -3.17
CA LEU A 143 1.37 -3.06 -2.14
C LEU A 143 -0.10 -3.10 -1.72
N ALA A 144 -1.03 -3.44 -2.63
CA ALA A 144 -2.46 -3.43 -2.32
C ALA A 144 -2.82 -4.38 -1.17
N PRO A 145 -2.67 -5.70 -1.28
CA PRO A 145 -3.05 -6.63 -0.22
C PRO A 145 -2.00 -6.71 0.89
N ILE A 146 -0.70 -6.60 0.54
CA ILE A 146 0.38 -6.92 1.48
C ILE A 146 0.53 -5.84 2.55
N THR A 147 0.25 -4.58 2.23
CA THR A 147 0.23 -3.52 3.25
C THR A 147 -0.74 -3.86 4.38
N TRP A 148 -1.95 -4.36 4.06
CA TRP A 148 -2.93 -4.75 5.08
C TRP A 148 -2.45 -5.92 5.95
N VAL A 149 -1.82 -6.91 5.33
CA VAL A 149 -1.22 -8.04 6.06
C VAL A 149 -0.13 -7.53 7.00
N VAL A 150 0.82 -6.75 6.48
CA VAL A 150 1.95 -6.22 7.26
C VAL A 150 1.47 -5.38 8.45
N ILE A 151 0.57 -4.41 8.22
CA ILE A 151 0.08 -3.56 9.33
C ILE A 151 -0.71 -4.34 10.38
N SER A 152 -1.28 -5.50 10.03
CA SER A 152 -1.92 -6.39 11.00
C SER A 152 -0.92 -7.26 11.78
N GLU A 153 0.25 -7.55 11.20
CA GLU A 153 1.29 -8.41 11.77
C GLU A 153 2.31 -7.64 12.63
N ILE A 154 2.57 -6.36 12.33
CA ILE A 154 3.60 -5.57 13.05
C ILE A 154 3.14 -5.07 14.42
N PHE A 155 1.84 -5.06 14.71
CA PHE A 155 1.33 -4.54 15.99
C PHE A 155 1.13 -5.64 17.01
N PRO A 156 1.67 -5.46 18.25
CA PRO A 156 1.40 -6.35 19.37
C PRO A 156 -0.11 -6.49 19.64
N ASN A 157 -0.54 -7.68 20.05
CA ASN A 157 -1.96 -7.97 20.31
C ASN A 157 -2.63 -6.93 21.22
N ARG A 158 -1.91 -6.52 22.29
CA ARG A 158 -2.39 -5.56 23.30
C ARG A 158 -2.86 -4.23 22.70
N ILE A 159 -2.14 -3.69 21.71
CA ILE A 159 -2.41 -2.35 21.14
C ILE A 159 -2.95 -2.40 19.72
N ARG A 160 -3.06 -3.59 19.10
CA ARG A 160 -3.37 -3.76 17.67
C ARG A 160 -4.63 -3.00 17.24
N GLY A 161 -5.72 -3.11 18.00
CA GLY A 161 -6.98 -2.42 17.66
C GLY A 161 -6.83 -0.90 17.56
N ALA A 162 -6.19 -0.28 18.57
CA ALA A 162 -5.96 1.17 18.60
C ALA A 162 -4.95 1.61 17.53
N ALA A 163 -3.84 0.88 17.37
CA ALA A 163 -2.83 1.16 16.36
C ALA A 163 -3.42 1.05 14.93
N MET A 164 -4.16 -0.02 14.64
CA MET A 164 -4.86 -0.18 13.37
C MET A 164 -5.83 0.96 13.08
N SER A 165 -6.58 1.43 14.08
CA SER A 165 -7.51 2.56 13.90
C SER A 165 -6.78 3.83 13.46
N ILE A 166 -5.64 4.16 14.07
CA ILE A 166 -4.81 5.32 13.71
C ILE A 166 -4.25 5.15 12.30
N VAL A 167 -3.73 3.96 11.99
CA VAL A 167 -3.11 3.67 10.68
C VAL A 167 -4.15 3.73 9.56
N VAL A 168 -5.32 3.12 9.76
CA VAL A 168 -6.42 3.16 8.79
C VAL A 168 -6.96 4.59 8.61
N PHE A 169 -7.09 5.35 9.70
CA PHE A 169 -7.45 6.76 9.60
C PHE A 169 -6.43 7.56 8.78
N SER A 170 -5.13 7.34 9.02
CA SER A 170 -4.05 7.98 8.27
C SER A 170 -4.05 7.57 6.78
N LEU A 171 -4.41 6.31 6.48
CA LEU A 171 -4.57 5.80 5.13
C LEU A 171 -5.64 6.60 4.37
N TRP A 172 -6.83 6.74 4.96
CA TRP A 172 -7.93 7.46 4.34
C TRP A 172 -7.67 8.97 4.22
N LEU A 173 -6.99 9.55 5.22
CA LEU A 173 -6.55 10.94 5.15
C LEU A 173 -5.51 11.12 4.02
N GLY A 174 -4.59 10.18 3.87
CA GLY A 174 -3.64 10.14 2.75
C GLY A 174 -4.33 10.01 1.40
N CYS A 175 -5.36 9.16 1.29
CA CYS A 175 -6.17 9.00 0.08
C CYS A 175 -6.91 10.32 -0.28
N LEU A 176 -7.54 10.94 0.71
CA LEU A 176 -8.20 12.24 0.53
C LEU A 176 -7.21 13.30 0.04
N ALA A 177 -6.07 13.42 0.71
CA ALA A 177 -5.03 14.40 0.34
C ALA A 177 -4.53 14.16 -1.09
N LEU A 178 -4.27 12.90 -1.48
CA LEU A 178 -3.87 12.54 -2.84
C LEU A 178 -4.93 12.96 -3.87
N THR A 179 -6.18 12.60 -3.61
CA THR A 179 -7.29 12.89 -4.55
C THR A 179 -7.47 14.39 -4.74
N LEU A 180 -7.43 15.17 -3.66
CA LEU A 180 -7.56 16.63 -3.74
C LEU A 180 -6.35 17.32 -4.38
N THR A 181 -5.15 16.78 -4.21
CA THR A 181 -3.93 17.41 -4.73
C THR A 181 -3.63 17.05 -6.18
N PHE A 182 -4.13 15.94 -6.70
CA PHE A 182 -3.82 15.49 -8.06
C PHE A 182 -4.19 16.51 -9.15
N PRO A 183 -5.37 17.16 -9.17
CA PRO A 183 -5.70 18.16 -10.19
C PRO A 183 -4.70 19.33 -10.20
N TYR A 184 -4.22 19.77 -9.04
CA TYR A 184 -3.21 20.83 -8.93
C TYR A 184 -1.84 20.35 -9.42
N LEU A 185 -1.44 19.12 -9.07
CA LEU A 185 -0.20 18.51 -9.57
C LEU A 185 -0.22 18.37 -11.10
N LYS A 186 -1.33 17.89 -11.66
CA LYS A 186 -1.52 17.78 -13.10
C LYS A 186 -1.50 19.15 -13.77
N GLY A 187 -2.13 20.16 -13.19
CA GLY A 187 -2.16 21.52 -13.71
C GLY A 187 -0.78 22.21 -13.69
N GLY A 188 0.02 21.97 -12.63
CA GLY A 188 1.33 22.60 -12.48
C GLY A 188 2.48 21.82 -13.15
N LEU A 189 2.51 20.51 -12.98
CA LEU A 189 3.60 19.63 -13.44
C LEU A 189 3.27 18.87 -14.74
N GLY A 190 2.01 18.92 -15.19
CA GLY A 190 1.51 18.05 -16.24
C GLY A 190 1.38 16.59 -15.80
N ALA A 191 0.82 15.74 -16.68
CA ALA A 191 0.66 14.32 -16.38
C ALA A 191 2.03 13.63 -16.15
N HIS A 192 3.03 13.98 -16.96
CA HIS A 192 4.39 13.44 -16.85
C HIS A 192 5.02 13.73 -15.48
N GLY A 193 4.93 14.98 -15.01
CA GLY A 193 5.53 15.37 -13.73
C GLY A 193 4.82 14.73 -12.53
N ALA A 194 3.50 14.53 -12.60
CA ALA A 194 2.75 13.82 -11.57
C ALA A 194 3.21 12.36 -11.44
N PHE A 195 3.36 11.62 -12.56
CA PHE A 195 3.83 10.24 -12.51
C PHE A 195 5.29 10.14 -12.07
N TRP A 196 6.17 11.05 -12.46
CA TRP A 196 7.54 11.09 -11.93
C TRP A 196 7.59 11.35 -10.43
N LEU A 197 6.72 12.24 -9.91
CA LEU A 197 6.60 12.46 -8.47
C LEU A 197 6.20 11.17 -7.74
N TYR A 198 5.19 10.43 -8.26
CA TYR A 198 4.79 9.14 -7.68
C TYR A 198 5.89 8.09 -7.79
N GLY A 199 6.67 8.10 -8.87
CA GLY A 199 7.86 7.27 -9.01
C GLY A 199 8.90 7.55 -7.90
N VAL A 200 9.18 8.82 -7.62
CA VAL A 200 10.08 9.23 -6.52
C VAL A 200 9.53 8.76 -5.16
N ILE A 201 8.23 8.91 -4.92
CA ILE A 201 7.59 8.42 -3.69
C ILE A 201 7.75 6.90 -3.56
N CYS A 202 7.60 6.14 -4.66
CA CYS A 202 7.84 4.69 -4.65
C CYS A 202 9.31 4.36 -4.34
N VAL A 203 10.28 5.13 -4.83
CA VAL A 203 11.70 4.96 -4.48
C VAL A 203 11.93 5.22 -2.99
N ILE A 204 11.36 6.30 -2.44
CA ILE A 204 11.41 6.57 -0.99
C ILE A 204 10.79 5.41 -0.22
N GLY A 205 9.62 4.93 -0.67
CA GLY A 205 8.95 3.77 -0.10
C GLY A 205 9.83 2.52 -0.11
N PHE A 206 10.47 2.24 -1.23
CA PHE A 206 11.43 1.14 -1.35
C PHE A 206 12.55 1.24 -0.32
N VAL A 207 13.18 2.41 -0.19
CA VAL A 207 14.27 2.63 0.77
C VAL A 207 13.80 2.43 2.22
N VAL A 208 12.66 2.98 2.58
CA VAL A 208 12.13 2.83 3.95
C VAL A 208 11.74 1.38 4.24
N ILE A 209 11.07 0.69 3.31
CA ILE A 209 10.74 -0.73 3.46
C ILE A 209 12.02 -1.55 3.60
N PHE A 210 13.04 -1.29 2.78
CA PHE A 210 14.31 -1.99 2.82
C PHE A 210 15.03 -1.82 4.15
N LEU A 211 15.03 -0.61 4.72
CA LEU A 211 15.77 -0.28 5.94
C LEU A 211 15.01 -0.57 7.24
N LYS A 212 13.67 -0.48 7.23
CA LYS A 212 12.88 -0.45 8.47
C LYS A 212 11.88 -1.60 8.61
N LEU A 213 11.46 -2.24 7.51
CA LEU A 213 10.50 -3.31 7.59
C LEU A 213 11.22 -4.65 7.73
N PRO A 214 11.05 -5.40 8.84
CA PRO A 214 11.54 -6.78 8.94
C PRO A 214 10.67 -7.70 8.07
N GLU A 215 11.20 -8.88 7.75
CA GLU A 215 10.37 -9.92 7.14
C GLU A 215 9.50 -10.56 8.24
N THR A 216 8.19 -10.58 8.00
CA THR A 216 7.21 -11.10 8.97
C THR A 216 6.84 -12.55 8.70
N LYS A 217 7.17 -13.07 7.51
CA LYS A 217 6.85 -14.44 7.12
C LYS A 217 7.42 -15.46 8.10
N GLY A 218 6.55 -16.31 8.66
CA GLY A 218 6.95 -17.44 9.51
C GLY A 218 7.46 -17.06 10.89
N LYS A 219 7.35 -15.78 11.28
CA LYS A 219 7.70 -15.31 12.64
C LYS A 219 6.48 -15.23 13.52
N SER A 220 6.66 -15.46 14.82
CA SER A 220 5.63 -15.17 15.80
C SER A 220 5.49 -13.66 15.98
N LEU A 221 4.34 -13.22 16.50
CA LEU A 221 4.11 -11.79 16.77
C LEU A 221 5.10 -11.25 17.81
N GLU A 222 5.49 -12.08 18.77
CA GLU A 222 6.46 -11.77 19.81
C GLU A 222 7.87 -11.56 19.22
N ASP A 223 8.25 -12.35 18.20
CA ASP A 223 9.54 -12.21 17.52
C ASP A 223 9.58 -10.93 16.68
N ILE A 224 8.48 -10.60 15.99
CA ILE A 224 8.34 -9.36 15.21
C ILE A 224 8.41 -8.14 16.14
N GLU A 225 7.74 -8.22 17.30
CA GLU A 225 7.78 -7.16 18.32
C GLU A 225 9.20 -6.93 18.81
N ARG A 226 9.96 -7.98 19.13
CA ARG A 226 11.38 -7.85 19.54
C ARG A 226 12.23 -7.17 18.48
N GLU A 227 12.12 -7.56 17.22
CA GLU A 227 12.91 -6.97 16.13
C GLU A 227 12.58 -5.49 15.87
N LEU A 228 11.36 -5.06 16.13
CA LEU A 228 10.94 -3.68 15.90
C LEU A 228 11.14 -2.77 17.11
N VAL A 229 11.22 -3.35 18.32
CA VAL A 229 11.26 -2.64 19.60
C VAL A 229 12.68 -2.51 20.16
N ASP A 230 13.56 -3.46 19.86
CA ASP A 230 14.99 -3.43 20.21
C ASP A 230 15.78 -2.66 19.14
#